data_cd4e639f457edd6a7bd4437e1b6e569f
#
_entry.id   cd4e639f457edd6a7bd4437e1b6e569f
#
_cell.length_a   1.000
_cell.length_b   1.000
_cell.length_c   1.000
_cell.angle_alpha   90.00
_cell.angle_beta   90.00
_cell.angle_gamma   90.00
#
_symmetry.space_group_name_H-M   'P 1'
#
loop_
_entity.id
_entity.type
_entity.pdbx_description
1 polymer ?
#
loop_
_entity_poly.entity_id
_entity_poly.type
_entity_poly.pdbx_seq_one_letter_code
_entity_poly.pdbx_strand_id
1 'polypeptide(L)'
;MKRYLLTICAAATLVSGLGGCQQKEEEPMKWVDLRYRAEDSYSLPSTSPEAFSFQVKSTDPWTVRSYNPDWCTIDPAQGEGNVVINDAETYTVTVQYADNTELDDRVDTLELKSDYWVGKLITVYQKGIAYLSVPDEEQSLVISKAGGELTFSVSANQDWSTTVIEGSDWLAVKTGETGSLDGSVTVTTEENKGEMRYGAVAVLDRHGEERAVVKVTQDGVQLDPATYEIRAEYNQGVYELEIVSNATWKAEKTDENAEWYTLENAESNGSGVLRVVMDDHTGSSLRKTAIRLSTVAGPDEPVVTREVVLKQAYLQVPKRTVFDDGELADWEADKGVNPVYLGEQGTYFEATTSGSVYARLYRSGMPMGTHTFRWSNFSSEVRVRLWWTFGDNNEIKYNLRCQGDGNGYTEISTSPSGPDADFVNVEGVDMTVPHEMTVKFTPSAVNEGYCHVQFILDGEEFQSFETGTAAVPNCTWQKEIGMYFGCYTGNAICEWYDYTEPFSWED
;
A
#
# COMPACT_ATOMS: atom_id res chain seq x y z
N MET A 1 32.70 -10.11 -10.28
CA MET A 1 33.21 -10.13 -11.66
C MET A 1 34.72 -10.29 -11.64
N LYS A 2 35.21 -11.17 -12.48
CA LYS A 2 36.61 -11.56 -12.77
C LYS A 2 37.32 -12.38 -11.68
N ARG A 3 37.23 -13.67 -11.88
CA ARG A 3 38.16 -14.71 -11.37
C ARG A 3 39.48 -14.56 -12.12
N TYR A 4 40.59 -14.57 -11.38
CA TYR A 4 41.91 -14.84 -11.95
C TYR A 4 42.35 -16.22 -11.49
N LEU A 5 42.43 -17.11 -12.44
CA LEU A 5 43.17 -18.39 -12.34
C LEU A 5 44.66 -18.09 -12.58
N LEU A 6 45.52 -18.43 -11.62
CA LEU A 6 46.96 -18.46 -11.87
C LEU A 6 47.39 -19.90 -12.02
N THR A 7 47.75 -20.26 -13.23
CA THR A 7 48.40 -21.52 -13.59
C THR A 7 49.90 -21.28 -13.46
N ILE A 8 50.59 -22.04 -12.59
CA ILE A 8 52.06 -22.05 -12.52
C ILE A 8 52.50 -23.36 -13.15
N CYS A 9 53.19 -23.23 -14.30
CA CYS A 9 53.93 -24.33 -14.92
C CYS A 9 55.28 -24.49 -14.18
N ALA A 10 55.54 -25.68 -13.69
CA ALA A 10 56.86 -26.07 -13.19
C ALA A 10 57.67 -26.71 -14.31
N ALA A 11 58.79 -26.09 -14.63
CA ALA A 11 59.79 -26.69 -15.51
C ALA A 11 60.78 -27.51 -14.67
N ALA A 12 60.90 -28.77 -15.01
CA ALA A 12 61.85 -29.71 -14.40
C ALA A 12 63.21 -29.54 -15.06
N THR A 13 64.23 -29.29 -14.27
CA THR A 13 65.65 -29.45 -14.64
C THR A 13 66.23 -30.60 -13.84
N LEU A 14 66.60 -31.67 -14.56
CA LEU A 14 67.38 -32.77 -13.99
C LEU A 14 68.84 -32.32 -13.75
N VAL A 15 69.33 -32.44 -12.52
CA VAL A 15 70.75 -32.52 -12.23
C VAL A 15 71.02 -33.78 -11.35
N SER A 16 71.74 -34.71 -11.92
CA SER A 16 72.19 -35.91 -11.25
C SER A 16 73.41 -35.56 -10.32
N GLY A 17 73.25 -35.77 -9.02
CA GLY A 17 74.23 -35.69 -8.03
C GLY A 17 73.98 -36.74 -6.93
N LEU A 18 74.81 -37.77 -6.89
CA LEU A 18 74.84 -38.80 -5.86
C LEU A 18 75.30 -38.18 -4.50
N GLY A 19 74.37 -38.11 -3.56
CA GLY A 19 74.65 -37.78 -2.16
C GLY A 19 73.51 -38.33 -1.30
N GLY A 20 73.84 -39.11 -0.29
CA GLY A 20 73.01 -39.95 0.54
C GLY A 20 71.68 -39.31 1.00
N CYS A 21 70.57 -39.97 0.72
CA CYS A 21 69.32 -39.69 1.29
C CYS A 21 69.31 -39.96 2.80
N GLN A 22 69.48 -38.91 3.61
CA GLN A 22 68.79 -38.93 4.88
C GLN A 22 67.29 -38.60 4.57
N GLN A 23 66.44 -39.63 4.67
CA GLN A 23 64.99 -39.40 4.75
C GLN A 23 64.76 -38.48 5.96
N LYS A 24 64.50 -37.20 5.69
CA LYS A 24 63.77 -36.36 6.63
C LYS A 24 62.40 -37.03 6.72
N GLU A 25 62.09 -37.64 7.85
CA GLU A 25 60.68 -37.98 8.17
C GLU A 25 59.91 -36.68 8.01
N GLU A 26 59.12 -36.57 6.96
CA GLU A 26 58.08 -35.56 6.85
C GLU A 26 57.13 -35.81 8.02
N GLU A 27 57.13 -34.95 9.01
CA GLU A 27 56.07 -34.99 10.03
C GLU A 27 54.73 -35.01 9.31
N PRO A 28 53.85 -35.95 9.65
CA PRO A 28 52.57 -36.05 9.01
C PRO A 28 51.85 -34.73 9.18
N MET A 29 51.36 -34.18 8.07
CA MET A 29 50.63 -32.92 8.07
C MET A 29 49.43 -33.04 9.04
N LYS A 30 49.53 -32.39 10.18
CA LYS A 30 48.46 -32.37 11.17
C LYS A 30 47.26 -31.65 10.56
N TRP A 31 46.16 -32.33 10.38
CA TRP A 31 44.87 -31.71 10.06
C TRP A 31 44.32 -31.07 11.34
N VAL A 32 44.16 -29.74 11.33
CA VAL A 32 43.53 -29.00 12.42
C VAL A 32 42.04 -28.86 12.10
N ASP A 33 41.18 -29.30 13.00
CA ASP A 33 39.74 -29.14 12.90
C ASP A 33 39.23 -28.41 14.16
N LEU A 34 38.89 -27.15 13.99
CA LEU A 34 38.25 -26.31 15.02
C LEU A 34 36.81 -26.01 14.60
N ARG A 35 35.85 -26.58 15.30
CA ARG A 35 34.43 -26.34 15.11
C ARG A 35 33.83 -25.72 16.34
N TYR A 36 32.85 -24.88 16.13
CA TYR A 36 32.15 -24.18 17.21
C TYR A 36 30.67 -23.99 16.88
N ARG A 37 29.86 -23.87 17.93
CA ARG A 37 28.45 -23.48 17.85
C ARG A 37 28.25 -22.29 18.76
N ALA A 38 28.54 -21.10 18.26
CA ALA A 38 28.40 -19.83 18.93
C ALA A 38 27.66 -18.86 18.02
N GLU A 39 26.88 -17.99 18.60
CA GLU A 39 26.30 -16.84 17.90
C GLU A 39 27.41 -15.85 17.48
N ASP A 40 27.12 -14.97 16.55
CA ASP A 40 28.04 -13.92 16.13
C ASP A 40 28.11 -12.79 17.14
N SER A 41 27.03 -12.60 17.91
CA SER A 41 26.97 -11.60 18.97
C SER A 41 26.01 -11.96 20.09
N TYR A 42 26.24 -11.39 21.26
CA TYR A 42 25.36 -11.46 22.43
C TYR A 42 25.08 -10.06 22.94
N SER A 43 23.84 -9.85 23.44
CA SER A 43 23.42 -8.59 24.05
C SER A 43 23.05 -8.86 25.51
N LEU A 44 23.67 -8.15 26.42
CA LEU A 44 23.54 -8.34 27.85
C LEU A 44 22.99 -7.07 28.52
N PRO A 45 22.15 -7.22 29.58
CA PRO A 45 21.75 -6.10 30.42
C PRO A 45 22.96 -5.55 31.19
N SER A 46 22.81 -4.35 31.77
CA SER A 46 23.82 -3.73 32.61
C SER A 46 24.02 -4.47 33.92
N THR A 47 22.93 -4.95 34.54
CA THR A 47 22.93 -5.60 35.85
C THR A 47 22.48 -7.04 35.76
N SER A 48 23.11 -7.89 36.55
CA SER A 48 22.82 -9.33 36.65
C SER A 48 22.70 -10.04 35.30
N PRO A 49 23.66 -9.85 34.38
CA PRO A 49 23.62 -10.52 33.09
C PRO A 49 23.66 -12.04 33.28
N GLU A 50 22.78 -12.74 32.59
CA GLU A 50 22.82 -14.20 32.58
C GLU A 50 24.05 -14.71 31.84
N ALA A 51 24.64 -15.80 32.33
CA ALA A 51 25.72 -16.48 31.63
C ALA A 51 25.19 -17.06 30.30
N PHE A 52 25.99 -16.96 29.25
CA PHE A 52 25.72 -17.68 28.01
C PHE A 52 26.77 -18.74 27.76
N SER A 53 26.45 -19.73 26.96
CA SER A 53 27.36 -20.83 26.67
C SER A 53 27.36 -21.14 25.17
N PHE A 54 28.49 -21.62 24.69
CA PHE A 54 28.66 -22.16 23.34
C PHE A 54 29.53 -23.39 23.33
N GLN A 55 29.49 -24.17 22.24
CA GLN A 55 30.22 -25.40 22.13
C GLN A 55 31.45 -25.22 21.26
N VAL A 56 32.55 -25.81 21.69
CA VAL A 56 33.83 -25.90 20.96
C VAL A 56 34.23 -27.36 20.81
N LYS A 57 34.61 -27.76 19.61
CA LYS A 57 35.20 -29.06 19.30
C LYS A 57 36.47 -28.84 18.52
N SER A 58 37.59 -29.35 18.99
CA SER A 58 38.88 -29.13 18.36
C SER A 58 39.78 -30.33 18.45
N THR A 59 40.60 -30.58 17.43
CA THR A 59 41.64 -31.58 17.40
C THR A 59 42.98 -31.09 18.02
N ASP A 60 43.13 -29.79 18.17
CA ASP A 60 44.30 -29.14 18.72
C ASP A 60 43.99 -28.27 19.92
N PRO A 61 44.99 -27.91 20.72
CA PRO A 61 44.79 -26.95 21.80
C PRO A 61 44.11 -25.68 21.29
N TRP A 62 43.09 -25.24 22.04
CA TRP A 62 42.31 -24.04 21.69
C TRP A 62 42.18 -23.13 22.90
N THR A 63 41.95 -21.85 22.63
CA THR A 63 41.69 -20.83 23.66
C THR A 63 40.53 -19.94 23.28
N VAL A 64 39.83 -19.50 24.31
CA VAL A 64 38.87 -18.38 24.23
C VAL A 64 39.37 -17.29 25.15
N ARG A 65 39.50 -16.11 24.61
CA ARG A 65 39.91 -14.94 25.39
C ARG A 65 39.01 -13.75 25.12
N SER A 66 38.78 -12.99 26.16
CA SER A 66 38.15 -11.65 26.05
C SER A 66 39.27 -10.61 25.78
N TYR A 67 38.93 -9.59 25.00
CA TYR A 67 39.78 -8.39 24.85
C TYR A 67 39.71 -7.48 26.07
N ASN A 68 38.64 -7.68 26.92
CA ASN A 68 38.48 -6.99 28.18
C ASN A 68 38.29 -8.02 29.32
N PRO A 69 39.34 -8.74 29.70
CA PRO A 69 39.28 -9.87 30.62
C PRO A 69 38.78 -9.51 32.02
N ASP A 70 38.81 -8.26 32.43
CA ASP A 70 38.30 -7.79 33.72
C ASP A 70 36.78 -7.73 33.77
N TRP A 71 36.13 -7.84 32.62
CA TRP A 71 34.66 -7.74 32.52
C TRP A 71 33.97 -9.09 32.62
N CYS A 72 34.63 -10.19 32.34
CA CYS A 72 34.02 -11.50 32.31
C CYS A 72 34.92 -12.62 32.81
N THR A 73 34.32 -13.74 33.14
CA THR A 73 34.97 -15.03 33.37
C THR A 73 34.56 -16.01 32.28
N ILE A 74 35.53 -16.81 31.85
CA ILE A 74 35.34 -17.80 30.77
C ILE A 74 35.76 -19.15 31.34
N ASP A 75 34.88 -20.16 31.30
CA ASP A 75 35.17 -21.49 31.85
C ASP A 75 34.60 -22.60 30.94
N PRO A 76 35.44 -23.51 30.44
CA PRO A 76 36.89 -23.41 30.37
C PRO A 76 37.35 -22.37 29.36
N ALA A 77 38.41 -21.63 29.68
CA ALA A 77 39.01 -20.66 28.75
C ALA A 77 39.95 -21.31 27.73
N GLN A 78 40.29 -22.58 27.91
CA GLN A 78 41.18 -23.35 27.02
C GLN A 78 40.87 -24.84 27.12
N GLY A 79 41.30 -25.59 26.11
CA GLY A 79 41.25 -27.05 26.09
C GLY A 79 42.40 -27.62 25.26
N GLU A 80 42.83 -28.85 25.59
CA GLU A 80 43.94 -29.51 24.93
C GLU A 80 43.61 -30.03 23.51
N GLY A 81 42.34 -30.15 23.20
CA GLY A 81 41.91 -30.81 21.97
C GLY A 81 42.12 -32.33 21.98
N ASN A 82 41.61 -32.98 20.95
CA ASN A 82 41.73 -34.42 20.76
C ASN A 82 42.45 -34.72 19.45
N VAL A 83 43.39 -35.64 19.48
CA VAL A 83 44.24 -36.00 18.31
C VAL A 83 43.43 -36.75 17.22
N VAL A 84 42.24 -37.24 17.50
CA VAL A 84 41.42 -38.02 16.59
C VAL A 84 40.31 -37.18 15.98
N ILE A 85 40.35 -36.91 14.68
CA ILE A 85 39.48 -36.00 13.95
C ILE A 85 37.98 -36.26 14.14
N ASN A 86 37.57 -37.48 14.23
CA ASN A 86 36.14 -37.84 14.34
C ASN A 86 35.65 -38.00 15.80
N ASP A 87 36.53 -38.14 16.75
CA ASP A 87 36.23 -38.37 18.17
C ASP A 87 36.67 -37.21 19.07
N ALA A 88 36.89 -36.04 18.50
CA ALA A 88 37.28 -34.86 19.27
C ALA A 88 36.23 -34.53 20.35
N GLU A 89 36.70 -34.33 21.56
CA GLU A 89 35.85 -33.98 22.68
C GLU A 89 35.12 -32.63 22.46
N THR A 90 33.86 -32.55 22.87
CA THR A 90 33.11 -31.31 22.81
C THR A 90 33.12 -30.64 24.16
N TYR A 91 33.60 -29.40 24.19
CA TYR A 91 33.65 -28.56 25.37
C TYR A 91 32.48 -27.57 25.33
N THR A 92 31.78 -27.40 26.46
CA THR A 92 30.84 -26.31 26.65
C THR A 92 31.56 -25.17 27.36
N VAL A 93 31.75 -24.07 26.65
CA VAL A 93 32.36 -22.85 27.19
C VAL A 93 31.26 -21.98 27.75
N THR A 94 31.32 -21.64 29.00
CA THR A 94 30.41 -20.72 29.68
C THR A 94 31.06 -19.38 29.90
N VAL A 95 30.39 -18.31 29.57
CA VAL A 95 30.89 -16.95 29.74
C VAL A 95 29.92 -16.17 30.63
N GLN A 96 30.45 -15.62 31.72
CA GLN A 96 29.71 -14.80 32.67
C GLN A 96 30.33 -13.41 32.74
N TYR A 97 29.55 -12.38 32.45
CA TYR A 97 29.93 -10.98 32.57
C TYR A 97 29.59 -10.44 33.96
N ALA A 98 30.44 -9.56 34.45
CA ALA A 98 30.15 -8.70 35.61
C ALA A 98 29.16 -7.59 35.22
N ASP A 99 28.50 -7.01 36.21
CA ASP A 99 27.69 -5.83 36.02
C ASP A 99 28.48 -4.71 35.35
N ASN A 100 27.83 -4.03 34.42
CA ASN A 100 28.35 -2.77 33.90
C ASN A 100 27.80 -1.65 34.76
N THR A 101 28.67 -1.07 35.58
CA THR A 101 28.29 0.04 36.50
C THR A 101 28.56 1.42 35.89
N GLU A 102 29.08 1.44 34.66
CA GLU A 102 29.33 2.68 33.94
C GLU A 102 28.03 3.17 33.25
N LEU A 103 27.97 4.46 33.00
CA LEU A 103 26.80 5.04 32.31
C LEU A 103 26.70 4.53 30.86
N ASP A 104 27.85 4.31 30.19
CA ASP A 104 27.89 3.91 28.80
C ASP A 104 27.73 2.41 28.57
N ASP A 105 27.13 2.08 27.43
CA ASP A 105 27.23 0.74 26.86
C ASP A 105 28.71 0.39 26.62
N ARG A 106 29.04 -0.88 26.84
CA ARG A 106 30.38 -1.38 26.53
C ARG A 106 30.34 -2.55 25.56
N VAL A 107 31.41 -2.68 24.81
CA VAL A 107 31.53 -3.74 23.80
C VAL A 107 32.81 -4.51 24.07
N ASP A 108 32.70 -5.83 24.11
CA ASP A 108 33.82 -6.74 24.19
C ASP A 108 33.86 -7.64 22.95
N THR A 109 35.02 -8.22 22.72
CA THR A 109 35.22 -9.24 21.69
C THR A 109 35.86 -10.46 22.32
N LEU A 110 35.18 -11.59 22.17
CA LEU A 110 35.75 -12.89 22.50
C LEU A 110 36.41 -13.46 21.27
N GLU A 111 37.66 -13.83 21.39
CA GLU A 111 38.41 -14.50 20.33
C GLU A 111 38.55 -16.00 20.65
N LEU A 112 37.93 -16.84 19.86
CA LEU A 112 38.14 -18.28 19.85
C LEU A 112 39.19 -18.62 18.79
N LYS A 113 40.27 -19.28 19.17
CA LYS A 113 41.33 -19.71 18.25
C LYS A 113 42.01 -21.00 18.67
N SER A 114 42.73 -21.62 17.76
CA SER A 114 43.80 -22.61 18.03
C SER A 114 45.16 -22.04 17.55
N ASP A 115 46.24 -22.73 17.83
CA ASP A 115 47.56 -22.29 17.40
C ASP A 115 47.70 -22.17 15.86
N TYR A 116 46.86 -22.90 15.14
CA TYR A 116 46.90 -22.98 13.69
C TYR A 116 45.68 -22.30 13.00
N TRP A 117 44.66 -21.91 13.78
CA TRP A 117 43.41 -21.40 13.21
C TRP A 117 42.77 -20.30 14.06
N VAL A 118 42.48 -19.15 13.44
CA VAL A 118 41.59 -18.16 14.03
C VAL A 118 40.13 -18.65 13.80
N GLY A 119 39.49 -19.12 14.86
CA GLY A 119 38.18 -19.75 14.77
C GLY A 119 37.06 -18.74 14.57
N LYS A 120 36.89 -17.85 15.51
CA LYS A 120 35.79 -16.88 15.52
C LYS A 120 36.06 -15.70 16.42
N LEU A 121 35.53 -14.55 16.00
CA LEU A 121 35.33 -13.39 16.86
C LEU A 121 33.83 -13.31 17.19
N ILE A 122 33.51 -13.17 18.47
CA ILE A 122 32.15 -13.05 18.99
C ILE A 122 32.08 -11.67 19.66
N THR A 123 31.13 -10.86 19.23
CA THR A 123 30.92 -9.52 19.81
C THR A 123 29.91 -9.61 20.95
N VAL A 124 30.27 -9.00 22.09
CA VAL A 124 29.38 -8.90 23.24
C VAL A 124 29.06 -7.44 23.54
N TYR A 125 27.78 -7.09 23.40
CA TYR A 125 27.26 -5.78 23.74
C TYR A 125 26.67 -5.83 25.14
N GLN A 126 27.15 -5.01 26.07
CA GLN A 126 26.54 -4.90 27.38
C GLN A 126 26.08 -3.47 27.64
N LYS A 127 24.79 -3.34 28.02
CA LYS A 127 24.21 -2.06 28.33
C LYS A 127 24.91 -1.36 29.50
N GLY A 128 24.94 -0.04 29.46
CA GLY A 128 25.27 0.81 30.58
C GLY A 128 24.09 1.05 31.50
N ILE A 129 24.34 1.71 32.62
CA ILE A 129 23.27 2.04 33.59
C ILE A 129 22.64 3.41 33.32
N ALA A 130 23.05 4.12 32.26
CA ALA A 130 22.45 5.40 31.94
C ALA A 130 20.96 5.27 31.64
N TYR A 131 20.17 6.11 32.28
CA TYR A 131 18.78 6.30 31.91
C TYR A 131 18.46 7.80 31.78
N LEU A 132 17.50 8.07 30.93
CA LEU A 132 16.89 9.37 30.71
C LEU A 132 15.49 9.16 30.17
N SER A 133 14.49 9.70 30.82
CA SER A 133 13.10 9.59 30.40
C SER A 133 12.27 10.79 30.81
N VAL A 134 11.16 10.98 30.14
CA VAL A 134 10.06 11.88 30.51
C VAL A 134 8.84 11.00 30.73
N PRO A 135 8.07 11.19 31.80
CA PRO A 135 6.82 10.44 32.03
C PRO A 135 5.89 10.51 30.81
N ASP A 136 5.27 9.38 30.43
CA ASP A 136 4.43 9.30 29.24
C ASP A 136 3.28 10.33 29.25
N GLU A 137 2.71 10.58 30.40
CA GLU A 137 1.65 11.57 30.62
C GLU A 137 2.12 13.02 30.41
N GLU A 138 3.41 13.29 30.48
CA GLU A 138 4.02 14.61 30.30
C GLU A 138 4.64 14.80 28.89
N GLN A 139 4.62 13.76 28.05
CA GLN A 139 5.14 13.84 26.67
C GLN A 139 4.19 14.57 25.70
N SER A 140 3.00 14.94 26.16
CA SER A 140 2.01 15.64 25.33
C SER A 140 1.33 16.71 26.15
N LEU A 141 1.75 17.95 25.97
CA LEU A 141 1.28 19.09 26.71
C LEU A 141 0.35 19.95 25.87
N VAL A 142 -0.70 20.47 26.47
CA VAL A 142 -1.66 21.36 25.83
C VAL A 142 -1.74 22.68 26.59
N ILE A 143 -1.68 23.77 25.88
CA ILE A 143 -1.85 25.10 26.44
C ILE A 143 -2.92 25.89 25.68
N SER A 144 -3.64 26.72 26.40
CA SER A 144 -4.67 27.54 25.80
C SER A 144 -4.09 28.58 24.82
N LYS A 145 -4.96 29.15 24.00
CA LYS A 145 -4.65 30.25 23.07
C LYS A 145 -3.88 31.39 23.73
N ALA A 146 -4.18 31.72 24.99
CA ALA A 146 -3.54 32.83 25.71
C ALA A 146 -2.04 32.65 25.94
N GLY A 147 -1.53 31.43 25.78
CA GLY A 147 -0.15 31.11 26.12
C GLY A 147 0.11 31.01 27.62
N GLY A 148 1.38 31.03 27.98
CA GLY A 148 1.84 30.90 29.37
C GLY A 148 3.00 29.96 29.53
N GLU A 149 3.03 29.26 30.65
CA GLU A 149 4.12 28.32 30.98
C GLU A 149 3.58 26.91 31.17
N LEU A 150 4.33 25.95 30.68
CA LEU A 150 4.14 24.50 30.87
C LEU A 150 5.41 23.90 31.46
N THR A 151 5.27 22.92 32.33
CA THR A 151 6.40 22.24 32.96
C THR A 151 6.25 20.74 32.79
N PHE A 152 7.36 20.06 32.51
CA PHE A 152 7.46 18.61 32.50
C PHE A 152 8.71 18.15 33.28
N SER A 153 8.67 16.92 33.76
CA SER A 153 9.72 16.29 34.56
C SER A 153 10.69 15.53 33.68
N VAL A 154 11.96 15.54 34.07
CA VAL A 154 12.99 14.70 33.49
C VAL A 154 13.52 13.78 34.58
N SER A 155 13.51 12.48 34.36
CA SER A 155 14.10 11.49 35.25
C SER A 155 15.38 10.97 34.63
N ALA A 156 16.51 11.18 35.30
CA ALA A 156 17.82 10.88 34.75
C ALA A 156 18.87 10.60 35.82
N ASN A 157 19.89 9.80 35.49
CA ASN A 157 21.11 9.63 36.28
C ASN A 157 22.36 10.13 35.53
N GLN A 158 22.17 10.93 34.51
CA GLN A 158 23.23 11.45 33.64
C GLN A 158 22.95 12.92 33.29
N ASP A 159 23.95 13.57 32.70
CA ASP A 159 23.76 14.89 32.12
C ASP A 159 22.78 14.84 30.95
N TRP A 160 21.97 15.86 30.82
CA TRP A 160 20.99 16.02 29.75
C TRP A 160 20.83 17.48 29.36
N SER A 161 20.29 17.68 28.17
CA SER A 161 19.94 19.00 27.67
C SER A 161 18.60 18.98 26.94
N THR A 162 18.01 20.16 26.75
CA THR A 162 16.78 20.30 25.98
C THR A 162 16.97 21.28 24.82
N THR A 163 16.23 21.03 23.75
CA THR A 163 16.19 21.93 22.60
C THR A 163 14.80 21.92 21.97
N VAL A 164 14.33 23.09 21.53
CA VAL A 164 13.12 23.17 20.72
C VAL A 164 13.45 22.71 19.32
N ILE A 165 12.80 21.64 18.89
CA ILE A 165 13.00 21.03 17.56
C ILE A 165 11.89 21.43 16.57
N GLU A 166 10.74 21.91 17.09
CA GLU A 166 9.61 22.39 16.30
C GLU A 166 8.97 23.58 17.02
N GLY A 167 8.58 24.61 16.27
CA GLY A 167 7.89 25.78 16.82
C GLY A 167 8.80 26.80 17.54
N SER A 168 10.08 26.86 17.21
CA SER A 168 11.08 27.75 17.85
C SER A 168 10.79 29.25 17.69
N ASP A 169 9.86 29.64 16.84
CA ASP A 169 9.39 31.02 16.65
C ASP A 169 8.37 31.46 17.72
N TRP A 170 7.79 30.52 18.49
CA TRP A 170 6.75 30.79 19.47
C TRP A 170 6.88 29.99 20.78
N LEU A 171 7.67 28.93 20.79
CA LEU A 171 7.94 28.06 21.92
C LEU A 171 9.39 28.23 22.35
N ALA A 172 9.66 28.45 23.59
CA ALA A 172 11.00 28.58 24.12
C ALA A 172 11.16 27.82 25.44
N VAL A 173 12.36 27.28 25.68
CA VAL A 173 12.72 26.75 26.99
C VAL A 173 13.06 27.95 27.91
N LYS A 174 12.35 28.06 29.02
CA LYS A 174 12.55 29.10 30.03
C LYS A 174 13.53 28.65 31.09
N THR A 175 13.40 27.42 31.56
CA THR A 175 14.30 26.80 32.53
C THR A 175 14.46 25.32 32.20
N GLY A 176 15.61 24.75 32.59
CA GLY A 176 15.88 23.33 32.27
C GLY A 176 16.49 23.15 30.88
N GLU A 177 17.27 24.13 30.40
CA GLU A 177 18.07 23.94 29.17
C GLU A 177 19.09 22.81 29.32
N THR A 178 19.61 22.62 30.55
CA THR A 178 20.53 21.53 30.92
C THR A 178 20.25 21.06 32.35
N GLY A 179 20.58 19.81 32.61
CA GLY A 179 20.54 19.19 33.94
C GLY A 179 21.52 18.03 34.05
N SER A 180 21.72 17.50 35.25
CA SER A 180 22.66 16.37 35.50
C SER A 180 22.06 15.20 36.24
N LEU A 181 20.85 15.32 36.75
CA LEU A 181 20.04 14.29 37.45
C LEU A 181 18.58 14.57 37.16
N ASP A 182 17.69 13.98 37.98
CA ASP A 182 16.27 14.33 37.92
C ASP A 182 16.07 15.85 37.96
N GLY A 183 15.17 16.34 37.15
CA GLY A 183 14.93 17.76 37.03
C GLY A 183 13.56 18.08 36.43
N SER A 184 13.36 19.36 36.14
CA SER A 184 12.17 19.82 35.45
C SER A 184 12.51 20.86 34.40
N VAL A 185 11.75 20.85 33.32
CA VAL A 185 11.87 21.78 32.20
C VAL A 185 10.61 22.63 32.16
N THR A 186 10.77 23.94 32.17
CA THR A 186 9.66 24.85 31.95
C THR A 186 9.82 25.50 30.57
N VAL A 187 8.78 25.37 29.75
CA VAL A 187 8.66 26.04 28.47
C VAL A 187 7.69 27.19 28.57
N THR A 188 7.87 28.21 27.74
CA THR A 188 6.98 29.37 27.65
C THR A 188 6.48 29.56 26.24
N THR A 189 5.24 30.02 26.11
CA THR A 189 4.60 30.32 24.83
C THR A 189 3.94 31.67 24.90
N GLU A 190 3.94 32.41 23.79
CA GLU A 190 3.19 33.63 23.61
C GLU A 190 1.75 33.35 23.18
N GLU A 191 0.87 34.37 23.26
CA GLU A 191 -0.50 34.28 22.76
C GLU A 191 -0.53 33.82 21.29
N ASN A 192 -1.34 32.83 21.00
CA ASN A 192 -1.56 32.36 19.64
C ASN A 192 -2.76 33.08 19.02
N LYS A 193 -2.50 33.94 18.07
CA LYS A 193 -3.54 34.67 17.33
C LYS A 193 -3.96 33.98 16.02
N GLY A 194 -3.28 32.92 15.65
CA GLY A 194 -3.54 32.13 14.45
C GLY A 194 -4.25 30.79 14.75
N GLU A 195 -4.08 29.87 13.86
CA GLU A 195 -4.57 28.50 14.01
C GLU A 195 -3.89 27.78 15.16
N MET A 196 -4.48 26.65 15.61
CA MET A 196 -3.82 25.70 16.48
C MET A 196 -2.43 25.38 15.92
N ARG A 197 -1.43 25.41 16.79
CA ARG A 197 -0.05 25.18 16.40
C ARG A 197 0.62 24.13 17.26
N TYR A 198 1.60 23.49 16.66
CA TYR A 198 2.32 22.39 17.24
C TYR A 198 3.79 22.76 17.40
N GLY A 199 4.37 22.31 18.49
CA GLY A 199 5.78 22.46 18.76
C GLY A 199 6.29 21.23 19.47
N ALA A 200 7.61 21.10 19.55
CA ALA A 200 8.23 19.98 20.22
C ALA A 200 9.55 20.37 20.85
N VAL A 201 9.81 19.79 22.02
CA VAL A 201 11.06 19.91 22.75
C VAL A 201 11.68 18.53 22.86
N ALA A 202 12.89 18.39 22.32
CA ALA A 202 13.68 17.18 22.49
C ALA A 202 14.47 17.24 23.79
N VAL A 203 14.53 16.10 24.49
CA VAL A 203 15.40 15.88 25.63
C VAL A 203 16.54 14.97 25.18
N LEU A 204 17.76 15.50 25.24
CA LEU A 204 18.96 14.87 24.72
C LEU A 204 19.82 14.37 25.89
N ASP A 205 20.42 13.20 25.71
CA ASP A 205 21.37 12.68 26.67
C ASP A 205 22.74 13.39 26.60
N ARG A 206 23.66 12.96 27.43
CA ARG A 206 25.04 13.50 27.48
C ARG A 206 25.82 13.39 26.18
N HIS A 207 25.41 12.55 25.25
CA HIS A 207 26.01 12.38 23.91
C HIS A 207 25.31 13.24 22.85
N GLY A 208 24.23 13.92 23.23
CA GLY A 208 23.39 14.69 22.30
C GLY A 208 22.38 13.83 21.55
N GLU A 209 22.19 12.58 21.97
CA GLU A 209 21.20 11.69 21.36
C GLU A 209 19.81 11.95 21.96
N GLU A 210 18.80 12.01 21.10
CA GLU A 210 17.41 12.20 21.49
C GLU A 210 16.88 10.97 22.26
N ARG A 211 16.37 11.20 23.48
CA ARG A 211 15.80 10.16 24.34
C ARG A 211 14.32 10.31 24.57
N ALA A 212 13.81 11.51 24.52
CA ALA A 212 12.39 11.80 24.62
C ALA A 212 12.04 13.06 23.80
N VAL A 213 10.81 13.11 23.36
CA VAL A 213 10.23 14.31 22.72
C VAL A 213 8.94 14.66 23.44
N VAL A 214 8.88 15.90 23.94
CA VAL A 214 7.67 16.47 24.52
C VAL A 214 6.99 17.33 23.48
N LYS A 215 5.80 16.90 23.05
CA LYS A 215 4.95 17.64 22.11
C LYS A 215 4.17 18.73 22.86
N VAL A 216 4.12 19.90 22.27
CA VAL A 216 3.35 21.04 22.80
C VAL A 216 2.32 21.44 21.78
N THR A 217 1.05 21.32 22.14
CA THR A 217 -0.06 21.83 21.33
C THR A 217 -0.56 23.12 21.96
N GLN A 218 -0.57 24.20 21.19
CA GLN A 218 -1.20 25.43 21.61
C GLN A 218 -2.49 25.66 20.84
N ASP A 219 -3.59 25.80 21.59
CA ASP A 219 -4.87 26.16 21.01
C ASP A 219 -4.74 27.47 20.21
N GLY A 220 -5.51 27.55 19.17
CA GLY A 220 -5.60 28.73 18.32
C GLY A 220 -7.02 28.94 17.87
N VAL A 221 -7.14 29.68 16.79
CA VAL A 221 -8.38 29.80 16.06
C VAL A 221 -8.60 28.49 15.29
N GLN A 222 -9.69 27.81 15.59
CA GLN A 222 -10.10 26.58 14.94
C GLN A 222 -11.18 26.85 13.89
N LEU A 223 -11.05 26.26 12.71
CA LEU A 223 -12.04 26.31 11.64
C LEU A 223 -11.86 25.03 10.79
N ASP A 224 -12.49 23.95 11.21
CA ASP A 224 -12.29 22.63 10.62
C ASP A 224 -13.61 22.08 10.04
N PRO A 225 -13.78 22.06 8.72
CA PRO A 225 -14.90 21.37 8.10
C PRO A 225 -14.72 19.85 8.21
N ALA A 226 -15.81 19.11 8.39
CA ALA A 226 -15.81 17.65 8.47
C ALA A 226 -15.27 16.97 7.20
N THR A 227 -15.34 17.66 6.06
CA THR A 227 -14.72 17.25 4.79
C THR A 227 -14.29 18.47 3.98
N TYR A 228 -13.27 18.28 3.15
CA TYR A 228 -12.80 19.29 2.19
C TYR A 228 -13.34 19.08 0.78
N GLU A 229 -14.17 18.08 0.57
CA GLU A 229 -14.84 17.82 -0.70
C GLU A 229 -16.25 17.29 -0.48
N ILE A 230 -17.24 17.90 -1.15
CA ILE A 230 -18.62 17.44 -1.23
C ILE A 230 -18.85 16.92 -2.63
N ARG A 231 -19.25 15.66 -2.73
CA ARG A 231 -19.64 15.00 -3.98
C ARG A 231 -21.14 14.83 -4.00
N ALA A 232 -21.79 15.45 -4.94
CA ALA A 232 -23.23 15.45 -5.10
C ALA A 232 -23.64 14.69 -6.36
N GLU A 233 -24.75 13.96 -6.28
CA GLU A 233 -25.39 13.37 -7.45
C GLU A 233 -25.94 14.48 -8.38
N TYR A 234 -26.34 14.11 -9.59
CA TYR A 234 -26.82 15.05 -10.60
C TYR A 234 -28.16 15.73 -10.23
N ASN A 235 -28.96 15.11 -9.37
CA ASN A 235 -30.25 15.64 -8.94
C ASN A 235 -30.08 16.64 -7.81
N GLN A 236 -31.07 17.52 -7.65
CA GLN A 236 -31.11 18.46 -6.54
C GLN A 236 -30.97 17.78 -5.19
N GLY A 237 -30.31 18.44 -4.27
CA GLY A 237 -30.05 17.89 -2.94
C GLY A 237 -29.60 18.94 -1.93
N VAL A 238 -29.68 18.57 -0.67
CA VAL A 238 -29.16 19.35 0.44
C VAL A 238 -28.03 18.57 1.10
N TYR A 239 -26.87 19.19 1.20
CA TYR A 239 -25.66 18.61 1.79
C TYR A 239 -25.30 19.40 3.04
N GLU A 240 -25.21 18.73 4.15
CA GLU A 240 -24.86 19.31 5.44
C GLU A 240 -23.37 19.12 5.71
N LEU A 241 -22.65 20.22 5.94
CA LEU A 241 -21.26 20.24 6.28
C LEU A 241 -21.10 20.74 7.72
N GLU A 242 -20.72 19.82 8.59
CA GLU A 242 -20.36 20.16 9.97
C GLU A 242 -19.04 20.95 9.99
N ILE A 243 -19.02 22.04 10.76
CA ILE A 243 -17.83 22.88 10.94
C ILE A 243 -17.57 23.00 12.43
N VAL A 244 -16.40 22.55 12.84
CA VAL A 244 -15.91 22.71 14.22
C VAL A 244 -15.11 24.01 14.28
N SER A 245 -15.56 24.93 15.12
CA SER A 245 -14.89 26.21 15.27
C SER A 245 -15.01 26.75 16.71
N ASN A 246 -14.00 27.49 17.14
CA ASN A 246 -13.99 28.27 18.37
C ASN A 246 -14.03 29.80 18.11
N ALA A 247 -14.35 30.16 16.87
CA ALA A 247 -14.47 31.52 16.41
C ALA A 247 -15.75 31.73 15.58
N THR A 248 -16.17 32.99 15.41
CA THR A 248 -17.20 33.32 14.42
C THR A 248 -16.66 33.09 13.01
N TRP A 249 -17.40 32.40 12.17
CA TRP A 249 -17.03 32.13 10.79
C TRP A 249 -18.17 32.45 9.82
N LYS A 250 -17.80 32.62 8.55
CA LYS A 250 -18.71 32.77 7.41
C LYS A 250 -18.27 31.90 6.25
N ALA A 251 -19.25 31.52 5.44
CA ALA A 251 -19.05 30.80 4.20
C ALA A 251 -19.45 31.66 3.00
N GLU A 252 -18.63 31.68 1.98
CA GLU A 252 -18.85 32.47 0.76
C GLU A 252 -18.58 31.59 -0.48
N LYS A 253 -19.30 31.85 -1.58
CA LYS A 253 -19.00 31.29 -2.86
C LYS A 253 -17.65 31.80 -3.36
N THR A 254 -16.78 30.95 -3.88
CA THR A 254 -15.55 31.40 -4.56
C THR A 254 -15.82 31.88 -5.99
N ASP A 255 -16.89 31.35 -6.61
CA ASP A 255 -17.41 31.81 -7.90
C ASP A 255 -18.83 32.33 -7.71
N GLU A 256 -19.00 33.64 -7.76
CA GLU A 256 -20.30 34.31 -7.61
C GLU A 256 -21.25 33.98 -8.78
N ASN A 257 -20.72 33.57 -9.94
CA ASN A 257 -21.52 33.16 -11.10
C ASN A 257 -22.03 31.73 -11.02
N ALA A 258 -21.60 30.95 -10.04
CA ALA A 258 -22.11 29.61 -9.80
C ALA A 258 -23.50 29.67 -9.17
N GLU A 259 -24.55 29.84 -10.01
CA GLU A 259 -25.95 29.97 -9.58
C GLU A 259 -26.58 28.63 -9.17
N TRP A 260 -25.91 27.49 -9.45
CA TRP A 260 -26.44 26.16 -9.28
C TRP A 260 -26.45 25.63 -7.83
N TYR A 261 -25.96 26.42 -6.88
CA TYR A 261 -26.09 26.10 -5.47
C TYR A 261 -26.28 27.36 -4.65
N THR A 262 -26.86 27.20 -3.48
CA THR A 262 -27.01 28.27 -2.47
C THR A 262 -26.47 27.78 -1.13
N LEU A 263 -26.04 28.72 -0.31
CA LEU A 263 -25.56 28.48 1.05
C LEU A 263 -26.61 28.95 2.05
N GLU A 264 -27.03 28.05 2.93
CA GLU A 264 -27.87 28.34 4.08
C GLU A 264 -27.05 28.15 5.36
N ASN A 265 -27.38 28.86 6.40
CA ASN A 265 -26.60 28.90 7.66
C ASN A 265 -25.11 29.22 7.40
N ALA A 266 -24.87 30.17 6.50
CA ALA A 266 -23.54 30.53 6.02
C ALA A 266 -22.68 31.29 7.06
N GLU A 267 -23.17 31.47 8.27
CA GLU A 267 -22.47 32.14 9.40
C GLU A 267 -22.82 31.41 10.71
N SER A 268 -21.85 31.32 11.61
CA SER A 268 -22.06 30.84 12.97
C SER A 268 -21.02 31.41 13.92
N ASN A 269 -21.40 31.54 15.19
CA ASN A 269 -20.46 31.81 16.27
C ASN A 269 -20.12 30.52 17.00
N GLY A 270 -18.94 29.99 16.72
CA GLY A 270 -18.53 28.63 17.14
C GLY A 270 -18.92 27.57 16.14
N SER A 271 -18.92 26.32 16.59
CA SER A 271 -19.28 25.17 15.71
C SER A 271 -20.70 25.33 15.16
N GLY A 272 -20.90 24.83 13.93
CA GLY A 272 -22.17 24.94 13.24
C GLY A 272 -22.28 23.99 12.06
N VAL A 273 -23.41 24.04 11.36
CA VAL A 273 -23.68 23.23 10.16
C VAL A 273 -24.01 24.16 9.01
N LEU A 274 -23.12 24.18 8.02
CA LEU A 274 -23.38 24.82 6.73
C LEU A 274 -24.25 23.89 5.88
N ARG A 275 -25.33 24.44 5.30
CA ARG A 275 -26.16 23.70 4.36
C ARG A 275 -25.92 24.21 2.95
N VAL A 276 -25.53 23.29 2.08
CA VAL A 276 -25.31 23.54 0.66
C VAL A 276 -26.50 22.95 -0.09
N VAL A 277 -27.34 23.80 -0.64
CA VAL A 277 -28.52 23.41 -1.43
C VAL A 277 -28.15 23.48 -2.90
N MET A 278 -28.20 22.36 -3.58
CA MET A 278 -27.82 22.22 -4.99
C MET A 278 -29.02 21.97 -5.87
N ASP A 279 -29.04 22.57 -7.05
CA ASP A 279 -30.06 22.39 -8.08
C ASP A 279 -29.73 21.15 -8.96
N ASP A 280 -30.74 20.68 -9.72
CA ASP A 280 -30.55 19.64 -10.73
C ASP A 280 -29.45 20.02 -11.72
N HIS A 281 -28.63 19.05 -12.06
CA HIS A 281 -27.60 19.20 -13.07
C HIS A 281 -28.06 18.56 -14.39
N THR A 282 -28.47 19.40 -15.33
CA THR A 282 -28.93 18.99 -16.67
C THR A 282 -27.82 19.01 -17.73
N GLY A 283 -26.58 19.38 -17.35
CA GLY A 283 -25.43 19.36 -18.24
C GLY A 283 -24.86 17.96 -18.45
N SER A 284 -23.85 17.86 -19.32
CA SER A 284 -23.22 16.60 -19.73
C SER A 284 -21.76 16.45 -19.21
N SER A 285 -21.32 17.29 -18.31
CA SER A 285 -19.97 17.24 -17.73
C SER A 285 -20.00 17.57 -16.25
N LEU A 286 -19.03 17.06 -15.50
CA LEU A 286 -18.86 17.37 -14.08
C LEU A 286 -18.81 18.88 -13.89
N ARG A 287 -19.59 19.43 -12.95
CA ARG A 287 -19.42 20.82 -12.55
C ARG A 287 -18.74 20.89 -11.19
N LYS A 288 -17.84 21.86 -11.07
CA LYS A 288 -16.93 22.00 -9.92
C LYS A 288 -16.78 23.45 -9.54
N THR A 289 -16.77 23.71 -8.24
CA THR A 289 -16.47 25.02 -7.65
C THR A 289 -15.93 24.80 -6.24
N ALA A 290 -15.74 25.88 -5.47
CA ALA A 290 -15.40 25.78 -4.06
C ALA A 290 -16.23 26.76 -3.21
N ILE A 291 -16.33 26.43 -1.92
CA ILE A 291 -16.82 27.29 -0.87
C ILE A 291 -15.62 27.73 -0.06
N ARG A 292 -15.49 29.01 0.19
CA ARG A 292 -14.51 29.56 1.13
C ARG A 292 -15.16 29.75 2.49
N LEU A 293 -14.60 29.11 3.50
CA LEU A 293 -14.87 29.34 4.90
C LEU A 293 -13.84 30.33 5.42
N SER A 294 -14.25 31.34 6.17
CA SER A 294 -13.33 32.33 6.75
C SER A 294 -13.77 32.71 8.15
N THR A 295 -12.82 32.84 9.07
CA THR A 295 -13.14 33.40 10.37
C THR A 295 -13.40 34.90 10.26
N VAL A 296 -14.30 35.40 11.09
CA VAL A 296 -14.53 36.84 11.26
C VAL A 296 -13.54 37.33 12.32
N ALA A 297 -12.42 37.89 11.84
CA ALA A 297 -11.32 38.33 12.69
C ALA A 297 -11.46 39.81 13.12
N GLY A 298 -10.90 40.12 14.27
CA GLY A 298 -10.70 41.53 14.71
C GLY A 298 -9.65 42.25 13.85
N PRO A 299 -9.47 43.58 14.06
CA PRO A 299 -8.59 44.37 13.21
C PRO A 299 -7.13 43.93 13.13
N ASP A 300 -6.62 43.23 14.16
CA ASP A 300 -5.23 42.77 14.26
C ASP A 300 -5.12 41.23 14.36
N GLU A 301 -6.20 40.51 14.08
CA GLU A 301 -6.21 39.06 14.12
C GLU A 301 -6.11 38.49 12.72
N PRO A 302 -5.33 37.40 12.51
CA PRO A 302 -5.26 36.73 11.24
C PRO A 302 -6.62 36.06 10.90
N VAL A 303 -7.01 36.16 9.63
CA VAL A 303 -8.17 35.45 9.11
C VAL A 303 -7.75 34.03 8.78
N VAL A 304 -8.35 33.05 9.43
CA VAL A 304 -8.19 31.63 9.08
C VAL A 304 -9.17 31.31 7.98
N THR A 305 -8.69 30.69 6.91
CA THR A 305 -9.51 30.31 5.76
C THR A 305 -9.39 28.81 5.45
N ARG A 306 -10.49 28.25 4.94
CA ARG A 306 -10.55 26.87 4.38
C ARG A 306 -11.31 26.92 3.07
N GLU A 307 -10.95 26.02 2.17
CA GLU A 307 -11.71 25.81 0.95
C GLU A 307 -12.30 24.40 0.93
N VAL A 308 -13.58 24.30 0.63
CA VAL A 308 -14.30 23.05 0.45
C VAL A 308 -14.73 22.95 -0.99
N VAL A 309 -14.22 21.95 -1.69
CA VAL A 309 -14.52 21.70 -3.10
C VAL A 309 -15.92 21.12 -3.21
N LEU A 310 -16.74 21.68 -4.10
CA LEU A 310 -18.02 21.13 -4.52
C LEU A 310 -17.89 20.50 -5.88
N LYS A 311 -18.27 19.23 -5.99
CA LYS A 311 -18.40 18.52 -7.25
C LYS A 311 -19.83 18.02 -7.38
N GLN A 312 -20.46 18.26 -8.51
CA GLN A 312 -21.76 17.64 -8.80
C GLN A 312 -21.70 16.86 -10.09
N ALA A 313 -22.08 15.57 -10.00
CA ALA A 313 -22.18 14.67 -11.11
C ALA A 313 -23.19 15.19 -12.15
N TYR A 314 -23.11 14.68 -13.34
CA TYR A 314 -24.10 14.91 -14.39
C TYR A 314 -24.87 13.62 -14.67
N LEU A 315 -26.08 13.77 -15.21
CA LEU A 315 -26.86 12.61 -15.67
C LEU A 315 -26.14 11.98 -16.86
N GLN A 316 -25.62 10.79 -16.66
CA GLN A 316 -25.04 10.02 -17.74
C GLN A 316 -26.15 9.49 -18.63
N VAL A 317 -26.27 10.04 -19.84
CA VAL A 317 -27.24 9.56 -20.84
C VAL A 317 -26.52 8.58 -21.76
N PRO A 318 -26.99 7.33 -21.85
CA PRO A 318 -26.43 6.36 -22.77
C PRO A 318 -26.43 6.87 -24.22
N LYS A 319 -25.32 6.66 -24.91
CA LYS A 319 -25.24 6.88 -26.38
C LYS A 319 -25.86 5.67 -27.06
N ARG A 320 -27.07 5.83 -27.59
CA ARG A 320 -27.80 4.77 -28.28
C ARG A 320 -27.41 4.66 -29.74
N THR A 321 -27.06 3.46 -30.15
CA THR A 321 -26.92 3.07 -31.55
C THR A 321 -28.12 2.23 -31.96
N VAL A 322 -28.90 2.75 -32.86
CA VAL A 322 -29.93 2.00 -33.60
C VAL A 322 -29.29 1.58 -34.91
N PHE A 323 -29.11 0.31 -35.12
CA PHE A 323 -28.35 -0.25 -36.23
C PHE A 323 -28.99 0.05 -37.58
N ASP A 324 -28.80 1.25 -38.07
CA ASP A 324 -29.08 1.63 -39.45
C ASP A 324 -27.78 1.68 -40.28
N ASP A 325 -27.92 1.75 -41.60
CA ASP A 325 -26.76 1.71 -42.53
C ASP A 325 -25.75 2.83 -42.28
N GLY A 326 -26.10 3.92 -41.65
CA GLY A 326 -25.23 5.05 -41.34
C GLY A 326 -24.43 4.85 -40.05
N GLU A 327 -25.05 4.25 -39.04
CA GLU A 327 -24.45 4.04 -37.72
C GLU A 327 -23.51 2.83 -37.66
N LEU A 328 -23.68 1.90 -38.59
CA LEU A 328 -22.84 0.70 -38.68
C LEU A 328 -21.47 0.93 -39.33
N ALA A 329 -21.19 2.12 -39.82
CA ALA A 329 -19.89 2.46 -40.43
C ALA A 329 -18.70 2.17 -39.48
N ASP A 330 -18.92 2.17 -38.18
CA ASP A 330 -17.90 1.89 -37.16
C ASP A 330 -17.77 0.41 -36.78
N TRP A 331 -18.68 -0.46 -37.28
CA TRP A 331 -18.68 -1.89 -36.99
C TRP A 331 -18.32 -2.69 -38.23
N GLU A 332 -17.52 -3.73 -38.05
CA GLU A 332 -17.12 -4.63 -39.12
C GLU A 332 -17.79 -6.00 -38.94
N ALA A 333 -18.26 -6.57 -40.05
CA ALA A 333 -18.75 -7.95 -40.03
C ALA A 333 -17.56 -8.93 -40.05
N ASP A 334 -17.64 -9.99 -39.26
CA ASP A 334 -16.65 -11.05 -39.28
C ASP A 334 -16.64 -11.77 -40.64
N LYS A 335 -15.47 -12.28 -41.04
CA LYS A 335 -15.28 -12.88 -42.38
C LYS A 335 -16.28 -14.02 -42.64
N GLY A 336 -17.10 -13.86 -43.66
CA GLY A 336 -18.07 -14.86 -44.11
C GLY A 336 -19.48 -14.72 -43.54
N VAL A 337 -19.73 -13.63 -42.83
CA VAL A 337 -21.04 -13.34 -42.23
C VAL A 337 -21.53 -12.00 -42.73
N ASN A 338 -22.78 -11.98 -43.19
CA ASN A 338 -23.49 -10.76 -43.57
C ASN A 338 -24.72 -10.60 -42.67
N PRO A 339 -24.59 -9.90 -41.52
CA PRO A 339 -25.75 -9.57 -40.72
C PRO A 339 -26.70 -8.71 -41.58
N VAL A 340 -28.01 -8.92 -41.39
CA VAL A 340 -29.03 -8.16 -42.11
C VAL A 340 -29.45 -6.98 -41.25
N TYR A 341 -29.20 -5.79 -41.74
CA TYR A 341 -29.58 -4.55 -41.07
C TYR A 341 -31.03 -4.21 -41.30
N LEU A 342 -31.78 -4.07 -40.22
CA LEU A 342 -33.25 -3.84 -40.25
C LEU A 342 -33.63 -2.39 -39.92
N GLY A 343 -32.65 -1.48 -39.84
CA GLY A 343 -32.85 -0.08 -39.45
C GLY A 343 -33.36 0.01 -38.00
N GLU A 344 -34.44 0.74 -37.76
CA GLU A 344 -35.03 0.92 -36.42
C GLU A 344 -35.46 -0.38 -35.73
N GLN A 345 -35.59 -1.48 -36.47
CA GLN A 345 -35.91 -2.80 -35.92
C GLN A 345 -34.66 -3.54 -35.40
N GLY A 346 -33.48 -3.01 -35.62
CA GLY A 346 -32.22 -3.60 -35.19
C GLY A 346 -31.51 -4.38 -36.30
N THR A 347 -30.58 -5.24 -35.89
CA THR A 347 -29.79 -6.08 -36.78
C THR A 347 -30.13 -7.55 -36.55
N TYR A 348 -30.52 -8.23 -37.63
CA TYR A 348 -30.77 -9.66 -37.62
C TYR A 348 -29.50 -10.44 -37.81
N PHE A 349 -29.29 -11.39 -36.93
CA PHE A 349 -28.18 -12.33 -36.98
C PHE A 349 -28.69 -13.75 -37.19
N GLU A 350 -28.09 -14.44 -38.15
CA GLU A 350 -28.35 -15.85 -38.41
C GLU A 350 -27.03 -16.60 -38.45
N ALA A 351 -26.80 -17.47 -37.49
CA ALA A 351 -25.65 -18.36 -37.47
C ALA A 351 -25.97 -19.61 -38.26
N THR A 352 -25.22 -19.92 -39.33
CA THR A 352 -25.39 -21.15 -40.07
C THR A 352 -24.96 -22.35 -39.24
N THR A 353 -25.80 -23.40 -39.19
CA THR A 353 -25.62 -24.60 -38.36
C THR A 353 -24.43 -25.50 -38.71
N SER A 354 -23.58 -25.12 -39.67
CA SER A 354 -22.40 -25.89 -40.08
C SER A 354 -21.10 -25.51 -39.36
N GLY A 355 -21.17 -25.35 -38.08
CA GLY A 355 -20.08 -25.71 -37.16
C GLY A 355 -18.89 -24.79 -37.03
N SER A 356 -18.82 -23.56 -37.58
CA SER A 356 -17.66 -22.67 -37.33
C SER A 356 -17.85 -21.20 -37.71
N VAL A 357 -19.01 -20.81 -38.17
CA VAL A 357 -19.25 -19.45 -38.67
C VAL A 357 -20.18 -18.71 -37.72
N TYR A 358 -19.63 -17.73 -37.06
CA TYR A 358 -20.35 -16.80 -36.19
C TYR A 358 -21.00 -15.72 -37.04
N ALA A 359 -22.24 -15.35 -36.74
CA ALA A 359 -22.86 -14.13 -37.25
C ALA A 359 -22.58 -13.02 -36.24
N ARG A 360 -21.56 -12.21 -36.47
CA ARG A 360 -21.16 -11.19 -35.49
C ARG A 360 -20.61 -9.91 -36.15
N LEU A 361 -20.83 -8.82 -35.42
CA LEU A 361 -20.13 -7.56 -35.67
C LEU A 361 -19.02 -7.39 -34.66
N TYR A 362 -17.95 -6.74 -35.09
CA TYR A 362 -16.87 -6.37 -34.19
C TYR A 362 -16.46 -4.91 -34.35
N ARG A 363 -15.92 -4.35 -33.28
CA ARG A 363 -15.31 -3.03 -33.26
C ARG A 363 -14.10 -3.06 -32.33
N SER A 364 -12.98 -2.51 -32.82
CA SER A 364 -11.80 -2.21 -32.00
C SER A 364 -11.83 -0.76 -31.53
N GLY A 365 -11.06 -0.45 -30.51
CA GLY A 365 -11.00 0.91 -29.97
C GLY A 365 -12.25 1.33 -29.22
N MET A 366 -13.00 0.37 -28.65
CA MET A 366 -14.15 0.67 -27.79
C MET A 366 -13.65 1.10 -26.41
N PRO A 367 -14.18 2.19 -25.85
CA PRO A 367 -13.84 2.57 -24.49
C PRO A 367 -14.50 1.60 -23.48
N MET A 368 -13.84 1.43 -22.32
CA MET A 368 -14.47 0.76 -21.19
C MET A 368 -15.62 1.62 -20.63
N GLY A 369 -16.58 0.99 -20.03
CA GLY A 369 -17.78 1.63 -19.50
C GLY A 369 -18.92 0.64 -19.37
N THR A 370 -20.15 1.13 -19.51
CA THR A 370 -21.33 0.28 -19.50
C THR A 370 -21.82 0.04 -20.92
N HIS A 371 -21.92 -1.21 -21.30
CA HIS A 371 -22.37 -1.67 -22.61
C HIS A 371 -23.65 -2.49 -22.44
N THR A 372 -24.75 -2.01 -22.99
CA THR A 372 -26.06 -2.68 -22.92
C THR A 372 -26.54 -2.99 -24.33
N PHE A 373 -26.97 -4.22 -24.54
CA PHE A 373 -27.57 -4.71 -25.79
C PHE A 373 -28.94 -5.25 -25.52
N ARG A 374 -29.91 -4.82 -26.33
CA ARG A 374 -31.27 -5.37 -26.30
C ARG A 374 -31.44 -6.35 -27.43
N TRP A 375 -31.81 -7.57 -27.07
CA TRP A 375 -32.03 -8.68 -27.98
C TRP A 375 -33.46 -9.14 -27.94
N SER A 376 -33.98 -9.52 -29.11
CA SER A 376 -35.33 -10.06 -29.27
C SER A 376 -35.39 -11.09 -30.41
N ASN A 377 -36.59 -11.63 -30.61
CA ASN A 377 -36.91 -12.53 -31.70
C ASN A 377 -35.99 -13.75 -31.81
N PHE A 378 -35.79 -14.43 -30.68
CA PHE A 378 -34.90 -15.58 -30.56
C PHE A 378 -35.47 -16.83 -31.24
N SER A 379 -34.61 -17.56 -31.95
CA SER A 379 -34.94 -18.92 -32.42
C SER A 379 -34.95 -19.92 -31.26
N SER A 380 -35.52 -21.10 -31.49
CA SER A 380 -35.62 -22.15 -30.46
C SER A 380 -34.32 -22.72 -29.95
N GLU A 381 -33.20 -22.43 -30.63
CA GLU A 381 -31.85 -22.85 -30.24
C GLU A 381 -30.86 -21.73 -30.56
N VAL A 382 -31.07 -20.59 -29.91
CA VAL A 382 -30.20 -19.44 -30.12
C VAL A 382 -29.15 -19.36 -29.03
N ARG A 383 -27.96 -18.88 -29.42
CA ARG A 383 -26.93 -18.43 -28.50
C ARG A 383 -26.47 -17.05 -28.96
N VAL A 384 -26.93 -16.00 -28.31
CA VAL A 384 -26.38 -14.66 -28.49
C VAL A 384 -25.21 -14.45 -27.56
N ARG A 385 -24.20 -13.68 -28.01
CA ARG A 385 -22.95 -13.51 -27.30
C ARG A 385 -22.49 -12.07 -27.37
N LEU A 386 -22.04 -11.58 -26.21
CA LEU A 386 -21.19 -10.41 -26.09
C LEU A 386 -19.77 -10.88 -25.75
N TRP A 387 -18.78 -10.25 -26.34
CA TRP A 387 -17.43 -10.73 -26.24
C TRP A 387 -16.45 -9.54 -26.23
N TRP A 388 -15.63 -9.44 -25.20
CA TRP A 388 -14.59 -8.40 -25.07
C TRP A 388 -13.21 -9.02 -25.11
N THR A 389 -12.28 -8.34 -25.79
CA THR A 389 -10.89 -8.72 -25.92
C THR A 389 -9.99 -7.64 -25.30
N PHE A 390 -9.03 -8.08 -24.51
CA PHE A 390 -8.08 -7.24 -23.76
C PHE A 390 -6.66 -7.65 -24.15
N GLY A 391 -6.10 -7.07 -25.23
CA GLY A 391 -4.82 -7.49 -25.75
C GLY A 391 -4.81 -8.93 -26.27
N ASP A 392 -3.62 -9.51 -26.39
CA ASP A 392 -3.44 -10.84 -26.98
C ASP A 392 -4.03 -11.96 -26.08
N ASN A 393 -5.03 -12.64 -26.60
CA ASN A 393 -5.65 -13.86 -26.03
C ASN A 393 -6.38 -13.71 -24.68
N ASN A 394 -6.74 -12.50 -24.27
CA ASN A 394 -7.56 -12.30 -23.08
C ASN A 394 -8.98 -11.92 -23.48
N GLU A 395 -9.96 -12.67 -23.03
CA GLU A 395 -11.35 -12.51 -23.42
C GLU A 395 -12.31 -12.68 -22.23
N ILE A 396 -13.39 -11.92 -22.26
CA ILE A 396 -14.58 -12.13 -21.42
C ILE A 396 -15.75 -12.35 -22.36
N LYS A 397 -16.55 -13.39 -22.12
CA LYS A 397 -17.71 -13.75 -22.91
C LYS A 397 -18.93 -13.83 -22.02
N TYR A 398 -19.99 -13.13 -22.42
CA TYR A 398 -21.29 -13.20 -21.80
C TYR A 398 -22.27 -13.77 -22.84
N ASN A 399 -22.85 -14.93 -22.53
CA ASN A 399 -23.75 -15.64 -23.42
C ASN A 399 -25.15 -15.70 -22.83
N LEU A 400 -26.15 -15.44 -23.66
CA LEU A 400 -27.54 -15.80 -23.42
C LEU A 400 -27.90 -16.93 -24.38
N ARG A 401 -28.36 -18.05 -23.85
CA ARG A 401 -28.67 -19.27 -24.61
C ARG A 401 -30.10 -19.69 -24.43
N CYS A 402 -30.74 -20.15 -25.50
CA CYS A 402 -32.02 -20.86 -25.46
C CYS A 402 -31.78 -22.37 -25.59
N GLN A 403 -32.41 -23.14 -24.75
CA GLN A 403 -32.47 -24.62 -24.87
C GLN A 403 -33.68 -25.03 -25.72
N GLY A 404 -33.69 -26.27 -26.21
CA GLY A 404 -34.74 -26.78 -27.06
C GLY A 404 -36.15 -26.84 -26.42
N ASP A 405 -36.25 -26.58 -25.10
CA ASP A 405 -37.53 -26.47 -24.38
C ASP A 405 -38.07 -25.04 -24.33
N GLY A 406 -37.39 -24.07 -24.93
CA GLY A 406 -37.75 -22.65 -24.93
C GLY A 406 -37.26 -21.84 -23.71
N ASN A 407 -36.71 -22.50 -22.71
CA ASN A 407 -36.11 -21.81 -21.57
C ASN A 407 -34.68 -21.37 -21.89
N GLY A 408 -34.30 -20.20 -21.42
CA GLY A 408 -32.95 -19.67 -21.54
C GLY A 408 -32.16 -19.79 -20.27
N TYR A 409 -30.85 -19.57 -20.43
CA TYR A 409 -29.93 -19.37 -19.33
C TYR A 409 -28.77 -18.46 -19.76
N THR A 410 -28.14 -17.82 -18.80
CA THR A 410 -26.92 -17.03 -19.05
C THR A 410 -25.66 -17.80 -18.64
N GLU A 411 -24.58 -17.51 -19.31
CA GLU A 411 -23.27 -18.12 -19.06
C GLU A 411 -22.18 -17.08 -19.25
N ILE A 412 -21.21 -17.04 -18.33
CA ILE A 412 -20.03 -16.20 -18.46
C ILE A 412 -18.80 -17.10 -18.55
N SER A 413 -17.89 -16.76 -19.45
CA SER A 413 -16.59 -17.41 -19.54
C SER A 413 -15.46 -16.42 -19.76
N THR A 414 -14.28 -16.71 -19.22
CA THR A 414 -13.07 -15.93 -19.36
C THR A 414 -11.95 -16.75 -19.99
N SER A 415 -11.01 -16.12 -20.70
CA SER A 415 -9.85 -16.77 -21.33
C SER A 415 -8.59 -15.91 -21.03
N PRO A 416 -7.39 -16.45 -20.98
CA PRO A 416 -6.83 -17.57 -21.74
C PRO A 416 -7.12 -18.90 -21.08
N SER A 417 -7.24 -19.93 -21.91
CA SER A 417 -7.56 -21.31 -21.58
C SER A 417 -6.93 -21.80 -20.26
N GLY A 418 -7.58 -21.51 -19.19
CA GLY A 418 -7.46 -22.12 -17.88
C GLY A 418 -8.79 -22.78 -17.56
N PRO A 419 -8.94 -23.50 -16.46
CA PRO A 419 -10.24 -23.95 -16.03
C PRO A 419 -11.18 -22.75 -16.05
N ASP A 420 -12.30 -22.91 -16.76
CA ASP A 420 -13.33 -21.89 -16.92
C ASP A 420 -13.54 -21.22 -15.54
N ALA A 421 -13.34 -19.91 -15.47
CA ALA A 421 -13.66 -19.18 -14.28
C ALA A 421 -15.14 -19.39 -14.01
N ASP A 422 -15.48 -19.75 -12.80
CA ASP A 422 -16.77 -20.13 -12.26
C ASP A 422 -17.93 -19.70 -13.15
N PHE A 423 -18.49 -20.70 -13.90
CA PHE A 423 -19.71 -20.47 -14.65
C PHE A 423 -20.83 -20.15 -13.69
N VAL A 424 -21.37 -18.96 -13.78
CA VAL A 424 -22.64 -18.64 -13.15
C VAL A 424 -23.73 -18.82 -14.20
N ASN A 425 -24.57 -19.80 -14.00
CA ASN A 425 -25.76 -19.99 -14.81
C ASN A 425 -26.95 -19.36 -14.11
N VAL A 426 -27.62 -18.45 -14.79
CA VAL A 426 -28.96 -17.98 -14.41
C VAL A 426 -29.95 -18.72 -15.28
N GLU A 427 -30.63 -19.72 -14.72
CA GLU A 427 -31.62 -20.54 -15.42
C GLU A 427 -33.04 -19.91 -15.35
N GLY A 428 -33.93 -20.36 -16.21
CA GLY A 428 -35.31 -19.94 -16.19
C GLY A 428 -35.60 -18.61 -16.90
N VAL A 429 -34.70 -18.20 -17.81
CA VAL A 429 -34.91 -17.00 -18.64
C VAL A 429 -35.96 -17.28 -19.70
N ASP A 430 -37.00 -16.47 -19.75
CA ASP A 430 -38.11 -16.59 -20.74
C ASP A 430 -37.67 -16.02 -22.09
N MET A 431 -37.17 -16.86 -22.99
CA MET A 431 -36.68 -16.46 -24.32
C MET A 431 -37.83 -16.05 -25.29
N THR A 432 -39.07 -15.98 -24.85
CA THR A 432 -40.20 -15.47 -25.68
C THR A 432 -40.33 -13.94 -25.63
N VAL A 433 -39.59 -13.29 -24.72
CA VAL A 433 -39.58 -11.83 -24.54
C VAL A 433 -38.20 -11.25 -24.86
N PRO A 434 -38.08 -9.94 -25.18
CA PRO A 434 -36.81 -9.30 -25.36
C PRO A 434 -36.03 -9.21 -24.05
N HIS A 435 -34.68 -9.28 -24.14
CA HIS A 435 -33.77 -9.21 -23.02
C HIS A 435 -32.71 -8.12 -23.18
N GLU A 436 -32.31 -7.50 -22.08
CA GLU A 436 -31.21 -6.55 -22.02
C GLU A 436 -30.00 -7.21 -21.34
N MET A 437 -28.92 -7.39 -22.12
CA MET A 437 -27.65 -7.90 -21.65
C MET A 437 -26.70 -6.72 -21.41
N THR A 438 -26.29 -6.51 -20.17
CA THR A 438 -25.38 -5.42 -19.81
C THR A 438 -24.10 -5.96 -19.22
N VAL A 439 -22.97 -5.39 -19.62
CA VAL A 439 -21.68 -5.53 -18.96
C VAL A 439 -21.16 -4.16 -18.58
N LYS A 440 -20.81 -4.01 -17.33
CA LYS A 440 -20.26 -2.77 -16.78
C LYS A 440 -18.83 -2.98 -16.33
N PHE A 441 -17.93 -2.17 -16.87
CA PHE A 441 -16.53 -2.09 -16.46
C PHE A 441 -16.30 -0.81 -15.67
N THR A 442 -15.73 -0.95 -14.48
CA THR A 442 -15.28 0.17 -13.65
C THR A 442 -13.85 -0.08 -13.15
N PRO A 443 -13.08 0.94 -12.77
CA PRO A 443 -11.82 0.71 -12.10
C PRO A 443 -12.03 -0.12 -10.83
N SER A 444 -11.16 -1.12 -10.62
CA SER A 444 -11.18 -1.91 -9.39
C SER A 444 -10.79 -1.06 -8.19
N ALA A 445 -11.55 -1.18 -7.09
CA ALA A 445 -11.22 -0.55 -5.82
C ALA A 445 -10.19 -1.35 -4.99
N VAL A 446 -9.96 -2.62 -5.37
CA VAL A 446 -9.08 -3.54 -4.61
C VAL A 446 -7.80 -3.91 -5.35
N ASN A 447 -7.81 -3.87 -6.69
CA ASN A 447 -6.69 -4.22 -7.56
C ASN A 447 -6.33 -3.02 -8.45
N GLU A 448 -5.38 -2.21 -8.03
CA GLU A 448 -4.94 -1.03 -8.80
C GLU A 448 -4.57 -1.38 -10.24
N GLY A 449 -5.09 -0.61 -11.19
CA GLY A 449 -4.86 -0.82 -12.63
C GLY A 449 -5.70 -1.91 -13.29
N TYR A 450 -6.62 -2.54 -12.56
CA TYR A 450 -7.53 -3.57 -13.06
C TYR A 450 -9.00 -3.13 -13.03
N CYS A 451 -9.91 -4.03 -13.38
CA CYS A 451 -11.33 -3.75 -13.50
C CYS A 451 -12.15 -4.47 -12.44
N HIS A 452 -13.23 -3.83 -12.03
CA HIS A 452 -14.42 -4.49 -11.51
C HIS A 452 -15.41 -4.67 -12.66
N VAL A 453 -15.85 -5.90 -12.90
CA VAL A 453 -16.74 -6.27 -14.01
C VAL A 453 -18.05 -6.79 -13.45
N GLN A 454 -19.17 -6.23 -13.92
CA GLN A 454 -20.52 -6.60 -13.48
C GLN A 454 -21.32 -7.10 -14.71
N PHE A 455 -22.05 -8.20 -14.54
CA PHE A 455 -22.95 -8.78 -15.53
C PHE A 455 -24.38 -8.67 -15.06
N ILE A 456 -25.20 -8.06 -15.91
CA ILE A 456 -26.56 -7.67 -15.59
C ILE A 456 -27.48 -8.20 -16.68
N LEU A 457 -28.60 -8.81 -16.30
CA LEU A 457 -29.65 -9.24 -17.18
C LEU A 457 -30.97 -8.53 -16.77
N ASP A 458 -31.60 -7.82 -17.70
CA ASP A 458 -32.86 -7.10 -17.48
C ASP A 458 -32.85 -6.17 -16.26
N GLY A 459 -31.69 -5.54 -16.01
CA GLY A 459 -31.48 -4.61 -14.91
C GLY A 459 -31.07 -5.25 -13.58
N GLU A 460 -31.03 -6.59 -13.48
CA GLU A 460 -30.62 -7.31 -12.29
C GLU A 460 -29.19 -7.86 -12.44
N GLU A 461 -28.28 -7.47 -11.52
CA GLU A 461 -26.93 -8.01 -11.46
C GLU A 461 -26.98 -9.45 -10.96
N PHE A 462 -26.39 -10.37 -11.70
CA PHE A 462 -26.30 -11.77 -11.31
C PHE A 462 -24.89 -12.24 -11.02
N GLN A 463 -23.88 -11.51 -11.48
CA GLN A 463 -22.47 -11.78 -11.16
C GLN A 463 -21.63 -10.52 -11.28
N SER A 464 -20.63 -10.41 -10.40
CA SER A 464 -19.52 -9.48 -10.53
C SER A 464 -18.22 -10.10 -10.04
N PHE A 465 -17.10 -9.61 -10.55
CA PHE A 465 -15.78 -10.04 -10.10
C PHE A 465 -14.72 -8.98 -10.36
N GLU A 466 -13.61 -9.10 -9.60
CA GLU A 466 -12.41 -8.31 -9.79
C GLU A 466 -11.47 -9.01 -10.76
N THR A 467 -10.87 -8.27 -11.69
CA THR A 467 -9.80 -8.76 -12.54
C THR A 467 -8.42 -8.57 -11.88
N GLY A 468 -7.35 -9.08 -12.50
CA GLY A 468 -6.04 -9.13 -11.86
C GLY A 468 -5.87 -10.29 -10.88
N THR A 469 -6.79 -11.25 -10.91
CA THR A 469 -6.74 -12.49 -10.15
C THR A 469 -6.12 -13.63 -10.97
N ALA A 470 -5.87 -14.78 -10.34
CA ALA A 470 -5.36 -15.96 -11.04
C ALA A 470 -6.33 -16.47 -12.14
N ALA A 471 -7.63 -16.24 -11.99
CA ALA A 471 -8.67 -16.62 -12.96
C ALA A 471 -8.76 -15.64 -14.13
N VAL A 472 -8.54 -14.34 -13.90
CA VAL A 472 -8.60 -13.28 -14.93
C VAL A 472 -7.38 -12.34 -14.79
N PRO A 473 -6.16 -12.82 -15.12
CA PRO A 473 -4.94 -12.12 -14.74
C PRO A 473 -4.63 -10.87 -15.56
N ASN A 474 -5.15 -10.75 -16.78
CA ASN A 474 -4.66 -9.78 -17.77
C ASN A 474 -5.72 -8.74 -18.21
N CYS A 475 -6.87 -8.68 -17.55
CA CYS A 475 -7.92 -7.73 -17.87
C CYS A 475 -7.68 -6.42 -17.11
N THR A 476 -6.72 -5.62 -17.59
CA THR A 476 -6.37 -4.34 -16.98
C THR A 476 -7.36 -3.25 -17.37
N TRP A 477 -7.52 -2.23 -16.55
CA TRP A 477 -8.26 -1.03 -16.88
C TRP A 477 -7.56 -0.31 -18.04
N GLN A 478 -8.23 -0.28 -19.18
CA GLN A 478 -7.71 0.31 -20.43
C GLN A 478 -8.70 1.36 -20.96
N LYS A 479 -8.20 2.29 -21.75
CA LYS A 479 -9.07 3.26 -22.43
C LYS A 479 -9.87 2.61 -23.56
N GLU A 480 -9.33 1.57 -24.18
CA GLU A 480 -9.89 0.96 -25.37
C GLU A 480 -9.79 -0.57 -25.34
N ILE A 481 -10.85 -1.23 -25.77
CA ILE A 481 -10.98 -2.68 -25.85
C ILE A 481 -11.52 -3.09 -27.21
N GLY A 482 -11.30 -4.34 -27.61
CA GLY A 482 -12.01 -4.96 -28.73
C GLY A 482 -13.34 -5.52 -28.25
N MET A 483 -14.37 -5.38 -29.06
CA MET A 483 -15.70 -5.87 -28.72
C MET A 483 -16.36 -6.58 -29.92
N TYR A 484 -16.98 -7.69 -29.64
CA TYR A 484 -17.79 -8.46 -30.58
C TYR A 484 -19.19 -8.68 -29.99
N PHE A 485 -20.21 -8.69 -30.85
CA PHE A 485 -21.56 -9.15 -30.48
C PHE A 485 -22.21 -9.84 -31.65
N GLY A 486 -23.10 -10.79 -31.37
CA GLY A 486 -23.82 -11.54 -32.42
C GLY A 486 -24.30 -12.90 -31.96
N CYS A 487 -24.70 -13.72 -32.92
CA CYS A 487 -25.17 -15.09 -32.70
C CYS A 487 -24.05 -16.10 -32.95
N TYR A 488 -23.99 -17.12 -32.09
CA TYR A 488 -23.13 -18.29 -32.28
C TYR A 488 -23.89 -19.46 -32.89
N THR A 489 -25.14 -19.65 -32.49
CA THR A 489 -26.09 -20.62 -33.04
C THR A 489 -27.47 -19.95 -33.15
N GLY A 490 -28.31 -20.43 -34.07
CA GLY A 490 -29.66 -19.90 -34.25
C GLY A 490 -29.73 -18.50 -34.82
N ASN A 491 -30.78 -17.78 -34.52
CA ASN A 491 -30.98 -16.39 -34.94
C ASN A 491 -31.59 -15.54 -33.84
N ALA A 492 -31.30 -14.25 -33.89
CA ALA A 492 -31.87 -13.22 -33.02
C ALA A 492 -31.72 -11.83 -33.64
N ILE A 493 -32.46 -10.87 -33.14
CA ILE A 493 -32.39 -9.46 -33.49
C ILE A 493 -31.72 -8.72 -32.33
N CYS A 494 -30.62 -8.01 -32.59
CA CYS A 494 -30.11 -6.98 -31.69
C CYS A 494 -30.84 -5.68 -32.02
N GLU A 495 -31.77 -5.24 -31.20
CA GLU A 495 -32.57 -4.06 -31.46
C GLU A 495 -31.79 -2.77 -31.37
N TRP A 496 -30.95 -2.66 -30.34
CA TRP A 496 -30.12 -1.51 -30.12
C TRP A 496 -28.93 -1.84 -29.18
N TYR A 497 -27.95 -0.95 -29.22
CA TYR A 497 -26.82 -0.93 -28.32
C TYR A 497 -26.70 0.42 -27.64
N ASP A 498 -26.53 0.42 -26.34
CA ASP A 498 -26.25 1.60 -25.53
C ASP A 498 -24.86 1.54 -24.92
N TYR A 499 -24.16 2.66 -25.02
CA TYR A 499 -22.89 2.86 -24.35
C TYR A 499 -22.98 4.04 -23.40
N THR A 500 -22.52 3.82 -22.15
CA THR A 500 -22.35 4.86 -21.15
C THR A 500 -20.88 4.91 -20.73
N GLU A 501 -20.28 6.09 -20.84
CA GLU A 501 -18.90 6.31 -20.41
C GLU A 501 -18.75 6.06 -18.90
N PRO A 502 -17.57 5.60 -18.43
CA PRO A 502 -17.31 5.53 -17.00
C PRO A 502 -17.40 6.93 -16.40
N PHE A 503 -18.07 7.05 -15.26
CA PHE A 503 -18.08 8.30 -14.53
C PHE A 503 -16.79 8.45 -13.72
N SER A 504 -16.19 9.64 -13.74
CA SER A 504 -15.03 9.99 -12.93
C SER A 504 -15.28 11.29 -12.16
N TRP A 505 -14.91 11.32 -10.89
CA TRP A 505 -14.87 12.53 -10.08
C TRP A 505 -13.61 13.37 -10.32
N GLU A 506 -12.67 12.88 -11.13
CA GLU A 506 -11.38 13.55 -11.38
C GLU A 506 -11.33 14.33 -12.70
N ASP A 507 -12.41 14.27 -13.47
CA ASP A 507 -12.55 14.96 -14.77
C ASP A 507 -12.79 16.48 -14.61
#